data_d0607d2ae70580132d312f182aed5600
#
_entry.id   d0607d2ae70580132d312f182aed5600
#
_cell.length_a   1.000
_cell.length_b   1.000
_cell.length_c   1.000
_cell.angle_alpha   90.00
_cell.angle_beta   90.00
_cell.angle_gamma   90.00
#
_symmetry.space_group_name_H-M   'P 1'
#
loop_
_entity.id
_entity.type
_entity.pdbx_description
1 polymer ?
#
loop_
_entity_poly.entity_id
_entity_poly.type
_entity_poly.pdbx_seq_one_letter_code
_entity_poly.pdbx_strand_id
1 'polypeptide(L)'
;VPGWATFARRLLYTEQVDLFVTGSSARLLSREVATSMRGRAMEALVYPFSFREFLRHHNQEPDRLPNRMPKADRSRLDRKFASYLTEGGFPEAQGIETRDRFELLKGYVDLVLLRDVIERHAVSHPVALRWMARQLLSNAAGGFSVNKFHNDLASQGIGVAKDTLHAYL
;
A
#
# COMPACT_ATOMS: atom_id res chain seq x y z
N VAL A 1 -8.40 -18.90 -2.45
CA VAL A 1 -8.59 -20.34 -2.70
C VAL A 1 -9.66 -20.83 -1.74
N PRO A 2 -10.79 -21.40 -2.23
CA PRO A 2 -11.81 -21.95 -1.35
C PRO A 2 -11.22 -23.06 -0.46
N GLY A 3 -11.61 -23.06 0.84
CA GLY A 3 -11.21 -24.12 1.78
C GLY A 3 -9.82 -23.98 2.41
N TRP A 4 -9.03 -22.94 2.10
CA TRP A 4 -7.69 -22.72 2.65
C TRP A 4 -7.68 -22.66 4.20
N ALA A 5 -8.68 -22.03 4.79
CA ALA A 5 -8.77 -21.89 6.25
C ALA A 5 -9.00 -23.24 6.96
N THR A 6 -9.75 -24.15 6.32
CA THR A 6 -9.93 -25.51 6.82
C THR A 6 -8.65 -26.32 6.71
N PHE A 7 -7.91 -26.18 5.60
CA PHE A 7 -6.60 -26.79 5.43
C PHE A 7 -5.59 -26.28 6.46
N ALA A 8 -5.47 -24.95 6.61
CA ALA A 8 -4.57 -24.33 7.57
C ALA A 8 -4.85 -24.80 9.01
N ARG A 9 -6.13 -24.86 9.40
CA ARG A 9 -6.53 -25.36 10.70
C ARG A 9 -6.17 -26.83 10.90
N ARG A 10 -6.41 -27.70 9.89
CA ARG A 10 -6.01 -29.10 9.93
C ARG A 10 -4.51 -29.23 10.17
N LEU A 11 -3.70 -28.48 9.41
CA LEU A 11 -2.24 -28.49 9.52
C LEU A 11 -1.77 -28.14 10.95
N LEU A 12 -2.35 -27.10 11.56
CA LEU A 12 -2.03 -26.70 12.93
C LEU A 12 -2.45 -27.74 14.00
N TYR A 13 -3.38 -28.66 13.68
CA TYR A 13 -3.80 -29.71 14.60
C TYR A 13 -3.01 -31.01 14.44
N THR A 14 -2.51 -31.28 13.23
CA THR A 14 -1.84 -32.54 12.93
C THR A 14 -0.33 -32.45 12.96
N GLU A 15 0.21 -31.23 12.78
CA GLU A 15 1.65 -31.02 12.65
C GLU A 15 2.16 -29.98 13.65
N GLN A 16 3.42 -30.11 14.04
CA GLN A 16 4.14 -29.09 14.83
C GLN A 16 4.80 -28.09 13.87
N VAL A 17 4.03 -27.07 13.45
CA VAL A 17 4.48 -26.07 12.47
C VAL A 17 4.09 -24.66 12.90
N ASP A 18 4.92 -23.69 12.57
CA ASP A 18 4.58 -22.28 12.58
C ASP A 18 3.99 -21.90 11.23
N LEU A 19 2.72 -21.50 11.19
CA LEU A 19 2.01 -21.17 9.97
C LEU A 19 1.90 -19.66 9.79
N PHE A 20 2.46 -19.15 8.70
CA PHE A 20 2.33 -17.76 8.31
C PHE A 20 1.41 -17.65 7.08
N VAL A 21 0.35 -16.85 7.22
CA VAL A 21 -0.60 -16.57 6.14
C VAL A 21 -0.50 -15.10 5.77
N THR A 22 -0.23 -14.81 4.50
CA THR A 22 -0.07 -13.44 4.01
C THR A 22 -1.14 -13.11 2.97
N GLY A 23 -1.51 -11.83 2.88
CA GLY A 23 -2.45 -11.36 1.88
C GLY A 23 -2.41 -9.84 1.74
N SER A 24 -2.77 -9.33 0.56
CA SER A 24 -2.77 -7.90 0.23
C SER A 24 -3.83 -7.11 0.98
N SER A 25 -4.89 -7.76 1.46
CA SER A 25 -5.99 -7.13 2.19
C SER A 25 -6.05 -7.59 3.64
N ALA A 26 -5.39 -6.85 4.53
CA ALA A 26 -5.34 -7.14 5.96
C ALA A 26 -6.73 -7.28 6.60
N ARG A 27 -7.69 -6.39 6.28
CA ARG A 27 -9.04 -6.41 6.86
C ARG A 27 -9.84 -7.67 6.55
N LEU A 28 -9.72 -8.19 5.33
CA LEU A 28 -10.48 -9.38 4.91
C LEU A 28 -9.81 -10.65 5.38
N LEU A 29 -8.48 -10.67 5.30
CA LEU A 29 -7.70 -11.79 5.81
C LEU A 29 -7.87 -11.91 7.32
N SER A 30 -7.81 -10.81 8.09
CA SER A 30 -7.96 -10.83 9.55
C SER A 30 -9.36 -11.28 9.98
N ARG A 31 -10.44 -10.88 9.29
CA ARG A 31 -11.80 -11.37 9.59
C ARG A 31 -11.98 -12.86 9.30
N GLU A 32 -11.52 -13.33 8.13
CA GLU A 32 -11.56 -14.75 7.77
C GLU A 32 -10.69 -15.60 8.69
N VAL A 33 -9.47 -15.13 8.99
CA VAL A 33 -8.54 -15.81 9.91
C VAL A 33 -9.07 -15.81 11.33
N ALA A 34 -9.50 -14.68 11.86
CA ALA A 34 -10.05 -14.59 13.22
C ALA A 34 -11.26 -15.51 13.40
N THR A 35 -12.16 -15.55 12.40
CA THR A 35 -13.34 -16.42 12.43
C THR A 35 -12.96 -17.89 12.31
N SER A 36 -12.04 -18.24 11.42
CA SER A 36 -11.66 -19.62 11.15
C SER A 36 -10.68 -20.20 12.16
N MET A 37 -9.78 -19.39 12.71
CA MET A 37 -8.74 -19.83 13.67
C MET A 37 -9.17 -19.71 15.15
N ARG A 38 -10.35 -19.15 15.43
CA ARG A 38 -10.92 -19.06 16.79
C ARG A 38 -9.96 -18.50 17.84
N GLY A 39 -9.31 -17.37 17.53
CA GLY A 39 -8.38 -16.70 18.43
C GLY A 39 -6.98 -17.32 18.54
N ARG A 40 -6.62 -18.27 17.66
CA ARG A 40 -5.28 -18.87 17.59
C ARG A 40 -4.37 -18.25 16.53
N ALA A 41 -4.72 -17.10 16.01
CA ALA A 41 -3.92 -16.36 15.06
C ALA A 41 -3.59 -14.98 15.62
N MET A 42 -2.35 -14.54 15.40
CA MET A 42 -1.91 -13.18 15.67
C MET A 42 -1.84 -12.43 14.34
N GLU A 43 -2.36 -11.22 14.31
CA GLU A 43 -2.25 -10.34 13.15
C GLU A 43 -0.98 -9.50 13.26
N ALA A 44 -0.21 -9.45 12.19
CA ALA A 44 0.92 -8.56 12.04
C ALA A 44 0.77 -7.74 10.77
N LEU A 45 0.60 -6.43 10.90
CA LEU A 45 0.57 -5.51 9.78
C LEU A 45 2.00 -5.20 9.35
N VAL A 46 2.31 -5.53 8.09
CA VAL A 46 3.61 -5.23 7.48
C VAL A 46 3.43 -4.06 6.54
N TYR A 47 4.07 -2.95 6.88
CA TYR A 47 4.10 -1.73 6.06
C TYR A 47 5.36 -1.69 5.21
N PRO A 48 5.38 -0.90 4.14
CA PRO A 48 6.62 -0.50 3.49
C PRO A 48 7.58 0.11 4.51
N PHE A 49 8.89 0.12 4.22
CA PHE A 49 9.89 0.68 5.10
C PHE A 49 9.53 2.10 5.54
N SER A 50 9.56 2.35 6.84
CA SER A 50 9.70 3.70 7.39
C SER A 50 11.07 4.28 6.99
N PHE A 51 11.25 5.58 7.11
CA PHE A 51 12.55 6.20 6.82
C PHE A 51 13.70 5.60 7.65
N ARG A 52 13.43 5.23 8.90
CA ARG A 52 14.43 4.57 9.74
C ARG A 52 14.79 3.17 9.25
N GLU A 53 13.81 2.38 8.83
CA GLU A 53 14.03 1.05 8.26
C GLU A 53 14.74 1.15 6.89
N PHE A 54 14.39 2.15 6.08
CA PHE A 54 15.12 2.47 4.86
C PHE A 54 16.60 2.75 5.14
N LEU A 55 16.92 3.58 6.12
CA LEU A 55 18.31 3.84 6.52
C LEU A 55 19.03 2.57 6.99
N ARG A 56 18.34 1.74 7.78
CA ARG A 56 18.87 0.46 8.28
C ARG A 56 19.14 -0.52 7.14
N HIS A 57 18.23 -0.63 6.19
CA HIS A 57 18.37 -1.45 5.00
C HIS A 57 19.62 -1.07 4.19
N HIS A 58 19.93 0.21 4.12
CA HIS A 58 21.14 0.73 3.46
C HIS A 58 22.39 0.79 4.36
N ASN A 59 22.34 0.23 5.58
CA ASN A 59 23.43 0.32 6.58
C ASN A 59 23.86 1.76 6.90
N GLN A 60 22.90 2.68 6.97
CA GLN A 60 23.11 4.11 7.16
C GLN A 60 22.28 4.69 8.32
N GLU A 61 21.73 3.82 9.18
CA GLU A 61 21.04 4.26 10.38
C GLU A 61 22.04 4.94 11.33
N PRO A 62 21.76 6.19 11.74
CA PRO A 62 22.68 6.90 12.62
C PRO A 62 22.56 6.42 14.06
N ASP A 63 23.67 6.36 14.76
CA ASP A 63 23.73 6.01 16.19
C ASP A 63 23.19 7.12 17.10
N ARG A 64 23.01 8.35 16.58
CA ARG A 64 22.61 9.53 17.33
C ARG A 64 21.32 10.11 16.83
N LEU A 65 20.54 10.69 17.74
CA LEU A 65 19.33 11.44 17.38
C LEU A 65 19.69 12.68 16.54
N PRO A 66 18.85 13.11 15.58
CA PRO A 66 19.13 14.24 14.69
C PRO A 66 19.51 15.54 15.38
N ASN A 67 18.93 15.82 16.56
CA ASN A 67 19.21 17.01 17.37
C ASN A 67 20.61 16.99 18.04
N ARG A 68 21.26 15.84 18.10
CA ARG A 68 22.61 15.64 18.69
C ARG A 68 23.69 15.35 17.62
N MET A 69 23.34 15.46 16.34
CA MET A 69 24.27 15.23 15.24
C MET A 69 25.04 16.49 14.85
N PRO A 70 26.31 16.34 14.42
CA PRO A 70 27.02 17.37 13.70
C PRO A 70 26.23 17.86 12.45
N LYS A 71 26.43 19.12 12.07
CA LYS A 71 25.73 19.71 10.91
C LYS A 71 25.93 18.92 9.61
N ALA A 72 27.13 18.40 9.38
CA ALA A 72 27.45 17.59 8.20
C ALA A 72 26.62 16.29 8.14
N ASP A 73 26.49 15.60 9.27
CA ASP A 73 25.72 14.34 9.34
C ASP A 73 24.22 14.60 9.19
N ARG A 74 23.72 15.71 9.76
CA ARG A 74 22.33 16.15 9.54
C ARG A 74 22.06 16.42 8.07
N SER A 75 22.94 17.16 7.38
CA SER A 75 22.79 17.43 5.95
C SER A 75 22.85 16.15 5.10
N ARG A 76 23.59 15.13 5.54
CA ARG A 76 23.58 13.81 4.89
C ARG A 76 22.25 13.10 5.10
N LEU A 77 21.72 13.15 6.32
CA LEU A 77 20.41 12.58 6.66
C LEU A 77 19.29 13.24 5.87
N ASP A 78 19.30 14.59 5.71
CA ASP A 78 18.32 15.33 4.92
C ASP A 78 18.33 14.93 3.44
N ARG A 79 19.51 14.74 2.87
CA ARG A 79 19.62 14.19 1.49
C ARG A 79 19.07 12.77 1.38
N LYS A 80 19.30 11.92 2.37
CA LYS A 80 18.74 10.57 2.40
C LYS A 80 17.22 10.58 2.56
N PHE A 81 16.70 11.52 3.33
CA PHE A 81 15.25 11.71 3.45
C PHE A 81 14.63 12.16 2.12
N ALA A 82 15.28 13.07 1.39
CA ALA A 82 14.84 13.45 0.04
C ALA A 82 14.86 12.25 -0.94
N SER A 83 15.89 11.39 -0.89
CA SER A 83 15.91 10.14 -1.65
C SER A 83 14.74 9.22 -1.27
N TYR A 84 14.52 9.01 0.03
CA TYR A 84 13.42 8.19 0.53
C TYR A 84 12.05 8.69 0.06
N LEU A 85 11.81 10.01 0.06
CA LEU A 85 10.57 10.60 -0.44
C LEU A 85 10.34 10.34 -1.94
N THR A 86 11.42 10.14 -2.70
CA THR A 86 11.36 9.86 -4.14
C THR A 86 11.31 8.36 -4.44
N GLU A 87 12.07 7.57 -3.69
CA GLU A 87 12.20 6.12 -3.90
C GLU A 87 11.06 5.33 -3.25
N GLY A 88 10.52 5.87 -2.15
CA GLY A 88 9.50 5.21 -1.35
C GLY A 88 10.07 4.13 -0.44
N GLY A 89 9.17 3.46 0.28
CA GLY A 89 9.52 2.46 1.29
C GLY A 89 9.34 1.01 0.84
N PHE A 90 8.97 0.72 -0.41
CA PHE A 90 8.83 -0.66 -0.86
C PHE A 90 10.19 -1.35 -0.97
N PRO A 91 10.41 -2.51 -0.31
CA PRO A 91 11.71 -3.19 -0.33
C PRO A 91 12.21 -3.51 -1.74
N GLU A 92 11.34 -4.01 -2.62
CA GLU A 92 11.69 -4.35 -4.00
C GLU A 92 12.02 -3.11 -4.86
N ALA A 93 11.58 -1.92 -4.44
CA ALA A 93 11.86 -0.67 -5.14
C ALA A 93 13.24 -0.09 -4.79
N GLN A 94 13.93 -0.67 -3.79
CA GLN A 94 15.24 -0.18 -3.34
C GLN A 94 16.35 -0.63 -4.30
N GLY A 95 17.27 0.29 -4.60
CA GLY A 95 18.46 -0.01 -5.38
C GLY A 95 18.27 -0.26 -6.87
N ILE A 96 17.03 -0.15 -7.39
CA ILE A 96 16.75 -0.29 -8.81
C ILE A 96 16.71 1.07 -9.52
N GLU A 97 16.89 1.06 -10.83
CA GLU A 97 16.86 2.26 -11.67
C GLU A 97 15.51 2.98 -11.61
N THR A 98 15.51 4.32 -11.73
CA THR A 98 14.31 5.14 -11.59
C THR A 98 13.17 4.72 -12.52
N ARG A 99 13.50 4.34 -13.76
CA ARG A 99 12.52 3.88 -14.74
C ARG A 99 11.84 2.58 -14.27
N ASP A 100 12.63 1.61 -13.87
CA ASP A 100 12.13 0.28 -13.48
C ASP A 100 11.35 0.37 -12.17
N ARG A 101 11.80 1.21 -11.24
CA ARG A 101 11.07 1.53 -10.00
C ARG A 101 9.69 2.14 -10.29
N PHE A 102 9.62 3.07 -11.25
CA PHE A 102 8.35 3.68 -11.62
C PHE A 102 7.36 2.63 -12.18
N GLU A 103 7.82 1.77 -13.08
CA GLU A 103 6.98 0.70 -13.64
C GLU A 103 6.57 -0.32 -12.58
N LEU A 104 7.46 -0.68 -11.65
CA LEU A 104 7.15 -1.57 -10.53
C LEU A 104 6.05 -0.97 -9.63
N LEU A 105 6.21 0.26 -9.16
CA LEU A 105 5.25 0.91 -8.27
C LEU A 105 3.91 1.17 -8.96
N LYS A 106 3.92 1.53 -10.23
CA LYS A 106 2.72 1.65 -11.05
C LYS A 106 1.99 0.29 -11.16
N GLY A 107 2.75 -0.78 -11.37
CA GLY A 107 2.22 -2.15 -11.38
C GLY A 107 1.52 -2.52 -10.07
N TYR A 108 2.06 -2.12 -8.92
CA TYR A 108 1.40 -2.34 -7.62
C TYR A 108 0.08 -1.59 -7.51
N VAL A 109 0.04 -0.31 -7.92
CA VAL A 109 -1.20 0.47 -7.92
C VAL A 109 -2.24 -0.15 -8.84
N ASP A 110 -1.86 -0.53 -10.06
CA ASP A 110 -2.76 -1.15 -11.03
C ASP A 110 -3.28 -2.51 -10.52
N LEU A 111 -2.43 -3.32 -9.89
CA LEU A 111 -2.81 -4.61 -9.30
C LEU A 111 -3.81 -4.45 -8.16
N VAL A 112 -3.55 -3.54 -7.23
CA VAL A 112 -4.45 -3.26 -6.10
C VAL A 112 -5.79 -2.74 -6.60
N LEU A 113 -5.80 -1.78 -7.53
CA LEU A 113 -7.03 -1.23 -8.09
C LEU A 113 -7.84 -2.29 -8.85
N LEU A 114 -7.19 -3.12 -9.66
CA LEU A 114 -7.89 -4.13 -10.44
C LEU A 114 -8.42 -5.26 -9.55
N ARG A 115 -7.55 -5.87 -8.77
CA ARG A 115 -7.84 -7.11 -8.05
C ARG A 115 -8.58 -6.88 -6.73
N ASP A 116 -8.13 -5.90 -5.95
CA ASP A 116 -8.65 -5.71 -4.61
C ASP A 116 -9.83 -4.73 -4.55
N VAL A 117 -9.99 -3.87 -5.55
CA VAL A 117 -11.08 -2.91 -5.58
C VAL A 117 -12.10 -3.25 -6.68
N ILE A 118 -11.68 -3.26 -7.95
CA ILE A 118 -12.61 -3.40 -9.08
C ILE A 118 -13.29 -4.78 -9.09
N GLU A 119 -12.51 -5.85 -9.03
CA GLU A 119 -13.06 -7.21 -9.08
C GLU A 119 -13.87 -7.56 -7.82
N ARG A 120 -13.39 -7.13 -6.65
CA ARG A 120 -13.99 -7.50 -5.37
C ARG A 120 -15.27 -6.74 -5.06
N HIS A 121 -15.36 -5.47 -5.46
CA HIS A 121 -16.51 -4.60 -5.18
C HIS A 121 -17.42 -4.37 -6.39
N ALA A 122 -17.21 -5.13 -7.49
CA ALA A 122 -18.01 -5.02 -8.72
C ALA A 122 -18.18 -3.55 -9.18
N VAL A 123 -17.07 -2.81 -9.24
CA VAL A 123 -17.04 -1.38 -9.54
C VAL A 123 -17.66 -1.10 -10.90
N SER A 124 -18.69 -0.28 -10.95
CA SER A 124 -19.45 0.03 -12.18
C SER A 124 -18.70 0.94 -13.16
N HIS A 125 -17.77 1.79 -12.66
CA HIS A 125 -17.01 2.75 -13.47
C HIS A 125 -15.50 2.64 -13.22
N PRO A 126 -14.82 1.57 -13.70
CA PRO A 126 -13.39 1.33 -13.43
C PRO A 126 -12.47 2.45 -13.93
N VAL A 127 -12.83 3.11 -15.04
CA VAL A 127 -12.06 4.22 -15.59
C VAL A 127 -12.09 5.41 -14.63
N ALA A 128 -13.25 5.80 -14.13
CA ALA A 128 -13.37 6.89 -13.17
C ALA A 128 -12.60 6.60 -11.86
N LEU A 129 -12.65 5.37 -11.37
CA LEU A 129 -11.90 4.95 -10.19
C LEU A 129 -10.38 5.07 -10.41
N ARG A 130 -9.86 4.63 -11.56
CA ARG A 130 -8.43 4.77 -11.90
C ARG A 130 -7.99 6.23 -11.97
N TRP A 131 -8.81 7.10 -12.55
CA TRP A 131 -8.54 8.52 -12.59
C TRP A 131 -8.54 9.14 -11.19
N MET A 132 -9.51 8.76 -10.36
CA MET A 132 -9.58 9.19 -8.96
C MET A 132 -8.33 8.79 -8.18
N ALA A 133 -7.92 7.52 -8.27
CA ALA A 133 -6.73 7.03 -7.61
C ALA A 133 -5.47 7.79 -8.05
N ARG A 134 -5.31 8.04 -9.34
CA ARG A 134 -4.18 8.84 -9.86
C ARG A 134 -4.18 10.25 -9.30
N GLN A 135 -5.35 10.91 -9.26
CA GLN A 135 -5.45 12.27 -8.76
C GLN A 135 -5.19 12.33 -7.25
N LEU A 136 -5.66 11.35 -6.47
CA LEU A 136 -5.39 11.27 -5.04
C LEU A 136 -3.90 11.03 -4.76
N LEU A 137 -3.26 10.12 -5.50
CA LEU A 137 -1.84 9.83 -5.35
C LEU A 137 -0.95 11.01 -5.78
N SER A 138 -1.31 11.72 -6.85
CA SER A 138 -0.55 12.88 -7.32
C SER A 138 -0.76 14.13 -6.46
N ASN A 139 -1.78 14.17 -5.64
CA ASN A 139 -2.11 15.28 -4.74
C ASN A 139 -2.14 14.83 -3.27
N ALA A 140 -1.20 13.98 -2.89
CA ALA A 140 -1.09 13.48 -1.52
C ALA A 140 -0.97 14.67 -0.54
N ALA A 141 -1.75 14.64 0.55
CA ALA A 141 -1.91 15.72 1.52
C ALA A 141 -2.56 17.02 0.99
N GLY A 142 -2.99 17.07 -0.27
CA GLY A 142 -3.78 18.15 -0.82
C GLY A 142 -5.30 17.93 -0.64
N GLY A 143 -6.08 19.00 -0.84
CA GLY A 143 -7.55 18.91 -0.83
C GLY A 143 -8.07 18.20 -2.08
N PHE A 144 -9.03 17.27 -1.91
CA PHE A 144 -9.76 16.65 -3.01
C PHE A 144 -11.20 17.12 -3.02
N SER A 145 -11.68 17.57 -4.18
CA SER A 145 -13.07 17.99 -4.37
C SER A 145 -13.78 17.09 -5.36
N VAL A 146 -14.77 16.33 -4.87
CA VAL A 146 -15.60 15.46 -5.72
C VAL A 146 -16.32 16.24 -6.82
N ASN A 147 -16.80 17.46 -6.52
CA ASN A 147 -17.46 18.30 -7.52
C ASN A 147 -16.53 18.70 -8.66
N LYS A 148 -15.30 19.15 -8.33
CA LYS A 148 -14.29 19.48 -9.35
C LYS A 148 -13.94 18.24 -10.16
N PHE A 149 -13.66 17.13 -9.51
CA PHE A 149 -13.32 15.86 -10.16
C PHE A 149 -14.43 15.36 -11.08
N HIS A 150 -15.70 15.46 -10.64
CA HIS A 150 -16.86 15.11 -11.46
C HIS A 150 -16.91 15.93 -12.76
N ASN A 151 -16.69 17.27 -12.65
CA ASN A 151 -16.70 18.15 -13.82
C ASN A 151 -15.52 17.85 -14.75
N ASP A 152 -14.35 17.53 -14.20
CA ASP A 152 -13.16 17.11 -14.97
C ASP A 152 -13.43 15.82 -15.75
N LEU A 153 -14.07 14.83 -15.15
CA LEU A 153 -14.48 13.59 -15.83
C LEU A 153 -15.51 13.86 -16.93
N ALA A 154 -16.51 14.69 -16.65
CA ALA A 154 -17.53 15.05 -17.64
C ALA A 154 -16.91 15.77 -18.86
N SER A 155 -15.92 16.63 -18.66
CA SER A 155 -15.18 17.28 -19.75
C SER A 155 -14.39 16.31 -20.64
N GLN A 156 -14.03 15.15 -20.09
CA GLN A 156 -13.36 14.05 -20.81
C GLN A 156 -14.37 13.04 -21.41
N GLY A 157 -15.67 13.32 -21.35
CA GLY A 157 -16.70 12.43 -21.87
C GLY A 157 -16.98 11.21 -20.97
N ILE A 158 -16.49 11.21 -19.73
CA ILE A 158 -16.69 10.11 -18.77
C ILE A 158 -17.90 10.48 -17.89
N GLY A 159 -19.06 9.89 -18.20
CA GLY A 159 -20.29 10.07 -17.42
C GLY A 159 -20.29 9.18 -16.18
N VAL A 160 -20.32 9.77 -14.98
CA VAL A 160 -20.45 9.05 -13.72
C VAL A 160 -21.24 9.90 -12.72
N ALA A 161 -22.12 9.29 -11.91
CA ALA A 161 -22.86 10.02 -10.90
C ALA A 161 -21.95 10.45 -9.73
N LYS A 162 -22.24 11.60 -9.12
CA LYS A 162 -21.47 12.11 -7.95
C LYS A 162 -21.54 11.14 -6.77
N ASP A 163 -22.69 10.51 -6.54
CA ASP A 163 -22.86 9.53 -5.46
C ASP A 163 -21.94 8.31 -5.65
N THR A 164 -21.75 7.89 -6.91
CA THR A 164 -20.79 6.84 -7.24
C THR A 164 -19.34 7.26 -6.91
N LEU A 165 -18.99 8.52 -7.18
CA LEU A 165 -17.65 9.05 -6.83
C LEU A 165 -17.46 9.15 -5.32
N HIS A 166 -18.52 9.53 -4.57
CA HIS A 166 -18.49 9.51 -3.11
C HIS A 166 -18.34 8.10 -2.54
N ALA A 167 -18.93 7.08 -3.19
CA ALA A 167 -18.79 5.69 -2.78
C ALA A 167 -17.41 5.10 -3.05
N TYR A 168 -16.61 5.73 -3.95
CA TYR A 168 -15.23 5.32 -4.26
C TYR A 168 -14.19 5.93 -3.31
N LEU A 169 -14.54 6.96 -2.55
CA LEU A 169 -13.70 7.60 -1.51
C LEU A 169 -13.84 6.89 -0.15
#